data_234c3200f9f0d5b20c7d16ea134bdf49
#
_entry.id   234c3200f9f0d5b20c7d16ea134bdf49
#
_cell.length_a   1.000
_cell.length_b   1.000
_cell.length_c   1.000
_cell.angle_alpha   90.00
_cell.angle_beta   90.00
_cell.angle_gamma   90.00
#
_symmetry.space_group_name_H-M   'P 1'
#
loop_
_entity.id
_entity.type
_entity.pdbx_description
1 polymer ?
#
loop_
_entity_poly.entity_id
_entity_poly.type
_entity_poly.pdbx_seq_one_letter_code
_entity_poly.pdbx_strand_id
1 'polypeptide(L)'
;MPRIHFLDVTNRDGVQTARVNLSKFGKTMVNVYLARLGVAQSEIGFPFLFHEVPYVRAQVALADADALGDLRLSGWCRAVVADVEASTPLGLKHYNLSISTSDQMLQNKFKGRLDRAAIIRETQAAVRAAKAGGAETVGVNAEDGSRTDDGFLVEFALAAKEAGADRVRYCDTIGGDTPGRIGERFAKLASATGLPIETHCHNDLGMAVANSVAGALGDLDAGQDAWINTCVNGIGERSGNADLLSCILALRNGFGVADRVEIGDRLDLRWARRFSGWAAYAFGQPVPNNQPGVGANAFAHESGIHADGALKDHRNYELYDEDALGPFPDDWHATRGRVVLTGEYGGKAGFRHVMDSLGVEVADEELSFKLVQLCNASTGRPLTDDELRLIAAHPRELALLYPGLLA
;
A
#
# COMPACT_ATOMS: atom_id res chain seq x y z
N MET A 1 -24.70 -2.47 -5.72
CA MET A 1 -23.80 -3.54 -5.29
C MET A 1 -22.92 -3.00 -4.19
N PRO A 2 -22.51 -3.81 -3.22
CA PRO A 2 -21.53 -3.41 -2.22
C PRO A 2 -20.21 -2.97 -2.88
N ARG A 3 -19.51 -2.02 -2.25
CA ARG A 3 -18.32 -1.38 -2.80
C ARG A 3 -17.13 -1.52 -1.86
N ILE A 4 -15.92 -1.45 -2.41
CA ILE A 4 -14.68 -1.40 -1.64
C ILE A 4 -14.18 0.05 -1.60
N HIS A 5 -13.83 0.50 -0.40
CA HIS A 5 -13.27 1.82 -0.13
C HIS A 5 -11.89 1.71 0.50
N PHE A 6 -11.05 2.71 0.29
CA PHE A 6 -9.74 2.80 0.93
C PHE A 6 -9.74 3.83 2.06
N LEU A 7 -9.17 3.42 3.17
CA LEU A 7 -8.79 4.30 4.27
C LEU A 7 -7.27 4.22 4.44
N ASP A 8 -6.57 5.29 4.10
CA ASP A 8 -5.11 5.31 4.24
C ASP A 8 -4.69 5.74 5.65
N VAL A 9 -3.78 4.99 6.25
CA VAL A 9 -3.25 5.22 7.61
C VAL A 9 -1.77 5.59 7.63
N THR A 10 -1.23 6.05 6.49
CA THR A 10 0.17 6.51 6.39
C THR A 10 0.50 7.55 7.45
N ASN A 11 -0.40 8.52 7.68
CA ASN A 11 -0.23 9.59 8.65
C ASN A 11 -0.44 9.18 10.11
N ARG A 12 -0.92 7.97 10.37
CA ARG A 12 -1.11 7.44 11.73
C ARG A 12 -0.16 6.29 12.01
N ASP A 13 -0.30 5.16 11.29
CA ASP A 13 0.53 3.96 11.48
C ASP A 13 1.85 4.05 10.70
N GLY A 14 1.79 4.54 9.46
CA GLY A 14 2.98 4.71 8.63
C GLY A 14 4.06 5.56 9.31
N VAL A 15 3.67 6.67 9.96
CA VAL A 15 4.62 7.52 10.71
C VAL A 15 5.16 6.88 11.99
N GLN A 16 4.62 5.74 12.42
CA GLN A 16 5.13 4.96 13.55
C GLN A 16 6.23 3.97 13.12
N THR A 17 6.55 3.89 11.84
CA THR A 17 7.69 3.11 11.35
C THR A 17 8.96 3.47 12.10
N ALA A 18 9.65 2.47 12.62
CA ALA A 18 10.88 2.68 13.35
C ALA A 18 11.90 3.50 12.54
N ARG A 19 12.51 4.53 13.16
CA ARG A 19 13.50 5.43 12.55
C ARG A 19 12.95 6.36 11.46
N VAL A 20 11.64 6.45 11.30
CA VAL A 20 10.98 7.41 10.43
C VAL A 20 10.54 8.62 11.25
N ASN A 21 10.78 9.81 10.73
CA ASN A 21 10.26 11.05 11.31
C ASN A 21 9.75 11.95 10.18
N LEU A 22 8.42 12.07 10.10
CA LEU A 22 7.78 12.92 9.11
C LEU A 22 7.32 14.24 9.76
N SER A 23 7.72 15.35 9.17
CA SER A 23 7.27 16.67 9.62
C SER A 23 5.74 16.84 9.47
N LYS A 24 5.15 17.79 10.19
CA LYS A 24 3.72 18.12 10.04
C LYS A 24 3.38 18.54 8.60
N PHE A 25 4.28 19.27 7.95
CA PHE A 25 4.14 19.59 6.52
C PHE A 25 4.20 18.34 5.64
N GLY A 26 5.11 17.40 5.93
CA GLY A 26 5.14 16.11 5.25
C GLY A 26 3.83 15.33 5.39
N LYS A 27 3.29 15.24 6.62
CA LYS A 27 1.95 14.65 6.85
C LYS A 27 0.85 15.36 6.05
N THR A 28 0.92 16.68 5.91
CA THR A 28 0.00 17.45 5.07
C THR A 28 0.11 17.06 3.61
N MET A 29 1.33 16.92 3.11
CA MET A 29 1.56 16.50 1.72
C MET A 29 1.06 15.09 1.42
N VAL A 30 1.14 14.16 2.40
CA VAL A 30 0.48 12.84 2.28
C VAL A 30 -1.02 13.01 2.00
N ASN A 31 -1.72 13.84 2.78
CA ASN A 31 -3.15 14.11 2.56
C ASN A 31 -3.42 14.73 1.18
N VAL A 32 -2.57 15.66 0.73
CA VAL A 32 -2.69 16.25 -0.62
C VAL A 32 -2.54 15.20 -1.72
N TYR A 33 -1.58 14.27 -1.59
CA TYR A 33 -1.43 13.20 -2.57
C TYR A 33 -2.55 12.17 -2.51
N LEU A 34 -3.05 11.82 -1.34
CA LEU A 34 -4.22 10.95 -1.17
C LEU A 34 -5.47 11.56 -1.81
N ALA A 35 -5.69 12.87 -1.63
CA ALA A 35 -6.77 13.60 -2.26
C ALA A 35 -6.66 13.58 -3.79
N ARG A 36 -5.47 13.81 -4.34
CA ARG A 36 -5.21 13.76 -5.79
C ARG A 36 -5.34 12.36 -6.38
N LEU A 37 -4.93 11.34 -5.61
CA LEU A 37 -5.13 9.95 -5.99
C LEU A 37 -6.61 9.53 -5.90
N GLY A 38 -7.43 10.27 -5.15
CA GLY A 38 -8.86 10.03 -5.01
C GLY A 38 -9.22 8.97 -3.96
N VAL A 39 -8.39 8.78 -2.94
CA VAL A 39 -8.66 7.91 -1.79
C VAL A 39 -9.80 8.47 -0.95
N ALA A 40 -10.71 7.62 -0.48
CA ALA A 40 -11.91 8.06 0.23
C ALA A 40 -11.64 8.69 1.59
N GLN A 41 -10.65 8.18 2.34
CA GLN A 41 -10.42 8.62 3.72
C GLN A 41 -8.95 8.52 4.13
N SER A 42 -8.47 9.50 4.90
CA SER A 42 -7.15 9.49 5.56
C SER A 42 -7.30 9.52 7.06
N GLU A 43 -6.63 8.62 7.77
CA GLU A 43 -6.48 8.67 9.22
C GLU A 43 -5.25 9.52 9.55
N ILE A 44 -5.49 10.78 9.91
CA ILE A 44 -4.46 11.82 9.93
C ILE A 44 -3.53 11.80 11.15
N GLY A 45 -3.87 11.04 12.20
CA GLY A 45 -3.04 10.92 13.41
C GLY A 45 -3.85 10.83 14.69
N PHE A 46 -3.28 11.34 15.77
CA PHE A 46 -3.75 11.20 17.16
C PHE A 46 -4.26 12.53 17.70
N PRO A 47 -5.53 12.92 17.45
CA PRO A 47 -6.02 14.27 17.77
C PRO A 47 -6.05 14.62 19.27
N PHE A 48 -6.01 13.63 20.16
CA PHE A 48 -5.93 13.82 21.61
C PHE A 48 -4.52 14.17 22.12
N LEU A 49 -3.47 14.04 21.28
CA LEU A 49 -2.11 14.38 21.66
C LEU A 49 -1.85 15.88 21.44
N PHE A 50 -1.41 16.58 22.47
CA PHE A 50 -1.22 18.05 22.45
C PHE A 50 -0.35 18.54 21.28
N HIS A 51 0.67 17.79 20.89
CA HIS A 51 1.58 18.16 19.79
C HIS A 51 0.99 17.90 18.40
N GLU A 52 -0.09 17.12 18.29
CA GLU A 52 -0.83 16.90 17.04
C GLU A 52 -1.93 17.95 16.82
N VAL A 53 -2.41 18.61 17.87
CA VAL A 53 -3.53 19.58 17.80
C VAL A 53 -3.34 20.66 16.73
N PRO A 54 -2.18 21.36 16.62
CA PRO A 54 -1.99 22.37 15.57
C PRO A 54 -2.06 21.78 14.16
N TYR A 55 -1.52 20.57 13.97
CA TYR A 55 -1.58 19.87 12.69
C TYR A 55 -3.04 19.49 12.33
N VAL A 56 -3.77 18.88 13.25
CA VAL A 56 -5.18 18.51 13.02
C VAL A 56 -6.03 19.73 12.63
N ARG A 57 -5.89 20.85 13.35
CA ARG A 57 -6.58 22.10 13.02
C ARG A 57 -6.23 22.62 11.62
N ALA A 58 -4.95 22.53 11.23
CA ALA A 58 -4.52 22.91 9.90
C ALA A 58 -5.13 22.01 8.81
N GLN A 59 -5.26 20.70 9.08
CA GLN A 59 -5.89 19.77 8.12
C GLN A 59 -7.39 20.06 7.96
N VAL A 60 -8.11 20.31 9.05
CA VAL A 60 -9.53 20.69 8.99
C VAL A 60 -9.70 22.00 8.22
N ALA A 61 -8.87 23.02 8.48
CA ALA A 61 -8.91 24.27 7.74
C ALA A 61 -8.60 24.11 6.26
N LEU A 62 -7.69 23.20 5.88
CA LEU A 62 -7.42 22.87 4.47
C LEU A 62 -8.59 22.15 3.79
N ALA A 63 -9.28 21.28 4.52
CA ALA A 63 -10.48 20.63 4.02
C ALA A 63 -11.62 21.64 3.82
N ASP A 64 -11.84 22.53 4.78
CA ASP A 64 -12.83 23.62 4.71
C ASP A 64 -12.53 24.60 3.54
N ALA A 65 -11.26 24.75 3.17
CA ALA A 65 -10.82 25.55 2.03
C ALA A 65 -10.81 24.80 0.70
N ASP A 66 -11.38 23.58 0.65
CA ASP A 66 -11.42 22.69 -0.52
C ASP A 66 -10.03 22.30 -1.08
N ALA A 67 -8.98 22.43 -0.28
CA ALA A 67 -7.63 22.05 -0.69
C ALA A 67 -7.38 20.54 -0.72
N LEU A 68 -8.25 19.76 -0.09
CA LEU A 68 -8.18 18.30 0.00
C LEU A 68 -9.33 17.60 -0.75
N GLY A 69 -10.11 18.34 -1.55
CA GLY A 69 -11.23 17.78 -2.32
C GLY A 69 -12.16 16.91 -1.47
N ASP A 70 -12.54 15.75 -1.99
CA ASP A 70 -13.49 14.82 -1.31
C ASP A 70 -12.82 13.94 -0.23
N LEU A 71 -11.52 14.14 0.10
CA LEU A 71 -10.81 13.32 1.09
C LEU A 71 -11.39 13.53 2.49
N ARG A 72 -11.97 12.50 3.08
CA ARG A 72 -12.46 12.54 4.47
C ARG A 72 -11.29 12.41 5.44
N LEU A 73 -11.26 13.28 6.46
CA LEU A 73 -10.22 13.25 7.50
C LEU A 73 -10.75 12.56 8.75
N SER A 74 -10.06 11.53 9.23
CA SER A 74 -10.38 10.82 10.47
C SER A 74 -9.27 10.91 11.49
N GLY A 75 -9.65 10.92 12.78
CA GLY A 75 -8.73 10.82 13.91
C GLY A 75 -8.74 9.43 14.52
N TRP A 76 -7.58 8.95 14.95
CA TRP A 76 -7.47 7.75 15.73
C TRP A 76 -7.39 8.10 17.23
N CYS A 77 -8.27 7.49 18.05
CA CYS A 77 -8.26 7.63 19.49
C CYS A 77 -8.28 6.24 20.14
N ARG A 78 -7.79 6.15 21.38
CA ARG A 78 -8.14 5.01 22.22
C ARG A 78 -9.65 5.05 22.48
N ALA A 79 -10.28 3.91 22.68
CA ALA A 79 -11.69 3.82 23.06
C ALA A 79 -11.86 4.27 24.54
N VAL A 80 -11.51 5.52 24.81
CA VAL A 80 -11.55 6.19 26.11
C VAL A 80 -12.25 7.54 25.94
N VAL A 81 -13.30 7.78 26.72
CA VAL A 81 -14.11 8.99 26.61
C VAL A 81 -13.26 10.27 26.64
N ALA A 82 -12.26 10.34 27.53
CA ALA A 82 -11.39 11.51 27.64
C ALA A 82 -10.59 11.83 26.37
N ASP A 83 -10.14 10.80 25.61
CA ASP A 83 -9.45 11.02 24.33
C ASP A 83 -10.41 11.59 23.29
N VAL A 84 -11.63 11.10 23.25
CA VAL A 84 -12.69 11.56 22.36
C VAL A 84 -13.08 13.00 22.66
N GLU A 85 -13.35 13.32 23.94
CA GLU A 85 -13.70 14.68 24.38
C GLU A 85 -12.59 15.71 24.11
N ALA A 86 -11.32 15.30 24.22
CA ALA A 86 -10.17 16.13 23.85
C ALA A 86 -10.09 16.39 22.34
N SER A 87 -10.62 15.49 21.53
CA SER A 87 -10.50 15.51 20.06
C SER A 87 -11.68 16.20 19.38
N THR A 88 -12.89 16.11 19.90
CA THR A 88 -14.11 16.66 19.26
C THR A 88 -14.05 18.17 19.01
N PRO A 89 -13.45 19.02 19.87
CA PRO A 89 -13.34 20.46 19.62
C PRO A 89 -12.43 20.83 18.43
N LEU A 90 -11.71 19.85 17.85
CA LEU A 90 -10.84 20.08 16.69
C LEU A 90 -11.60 20.07 15.36
N GLY A 91 -12.88 19.70 15.34
CA GLY A 91 -13.73 19.77 14.16
C GLY A 91 -13.69 18.55 13.24
N LEU A 92 -12.97 17.48 13.61
CA LEU A 92 -13.01 16.21 12.85
C LEU A 92 -14.42 15.61 12.89
N LYS A 93 -14.83 15.01 11.76
CA LYS A 93 -16.13 14.38 11.59
C LYS A 93 -16.10 12.86 11.60
N HIS A 94 -14.91 12.28 11.50
CA HIS A 94 -14.72 10.84 11.42
C HIS A 94 -13.71 10.37 12.47
N TYR A 95 -14.02 9.29 13.18
CA TYR A 95 -13.17 8.75 14.25
C TYR A 95 -13.01 7.24 14.12
N ASN A 96 -11.83 6.76 14.50
CA ASN A 96 -11.55 5.35 14.70
C ASN A 96 -11.10 5.13 16.15
N LEU A 97 -11.88 4.38 16.92
CA LEU A 97 -11.71 4.17 18.35
C LEU A 97 -11.13 2.78 18.60
N SER A 98 -9.97 2.68 19.23
CA SER A 98 -9.22 1.42 19.34
C SER A 98 -9.11 0.90 20.76
N ILE A 99 -9.35 -0.40 20.90
CA ILE A 99 -9.12 -1.15 22.12
C ILE A 99 -8.72 -2.60 21.78
N SER A 100 -7.86 -3.21 22.60
CA SER A 100 -7.46 -4.60 22.36
C SER A 100 -8.57 -5.56 22.80
N THR A 101 -8.82 -6.59 21.99
CA THR A 101 -9.94 -7.51 22.20
C THR A 101 -9.51 -8.95 22.50
N SER A 102 -8.25 -9.33 22.22
CA SER A 102 -7.80 -10.71 22.47
C SER A 102 -7.51 -10.99 23.94
N ASP A 103 -7.73 -12.22 24.38
CA ASP A 103 -7.39 -12.67 25.73
C ASP A 103 -5.89 -12.51 26.01
N GLN A 104 -5.03 -12.67 24.99
CA GLN A 104 -3.60 -12.41 25.10
C GLN A 104 -3.32 -10.97 25.54
N MET A 105 -4.00 -10.00 24.95
CA MET A 105 -3.83 -8.57 25.30
C MET A 105 -4.51 -8.23 26.63
N LEU A 106 -5.67 -8.81 26.91
CA LEU A 106 -6.35 -8.61 28.20
C LEU A 106 -5.46 -9.04 29.37
N GLN A 107 -4.82 -10.19 29.26
CA GLN A 107 -3.97 -10.72 30.31
C GLN A 107 -2.62 -10.00 30.42
N ASN A 108 -1.95 -9.73 29.30
CA ASN A 108 -0.56 -9.29 29.30
C ASN A 108 -0.40 -7.78 29.14
N LYS A 109 -1.15 -7.12 28.26
CA LYS A 109 -1.11 -5.67 28.05
C LYS A 109 -1.87 -4.93 29.16
N PHE A 110 -3.10 -5.37 29.46
CA PHE A 110 -3.90 -4.77 30.52
C PHE A 110 -3.67 -5.38 31.90
N LYS A 111 -2.89 -6.47 32.01
CA LYS A 111 -2.55 -7.13 33.26
C LYS A 111 -3.80 -7.53 34.05
N GLY A 112 -4.84 -8.02 33.36
CA GLY A 112 -6.12 -8.42 33.95
C GLY A 112 -6.97 -7.28 34.53
N ARG A 113 -6.61 -6.01 34.28
CA ARG A 113 -7.41 -4.85 34.78
C ARG A 113 -8.70 -4.64 34.02
N LEU A 114 -8.78 -5.12 32.79
CA LEU A 114 -9.98 -5.08 31.95
C LEU A 114 -10.35 -6.52 31.56
N ASP A 115 -11.62 -6.83 31.67
CA ASP A 115 -12.24 -8.04 31.14
C ASP A 115 -13.02 -7.73 29.86
N ARG A 116 -13.56 -8.75 29.19
CA ARG A 116 -14.35 -8.62 27.95
C ARG A 116 -15.56 -7.68 28.15
N ALA A 117 -16.22 -7.74 29.30
CA ALA A 117 -17.36 -6.86 29.61
C ALA A 117 -16.93 -5.41 29.79
N ALA A 118 -15.77 -5.15 30.40
CA ALA A 118 -15.19 -3.81 30.50
C ALA A 118 -14.81 -3.25 29.11
N ILE A 119 -14.21 -4.07 28.24
CA ILE A 119 -13.90 -3.68 26.86
C ILE A 119 -15.17 -3.20 26.13
N ILE A 120 -16.27 -3.92 26.25
CA ILE A 120 -17.56 -3.54 25.64
C ILE A 120 -18.05 -2.21 26.22
N ARG A 121 -18.09 -2.06 27.55
CA ARG A 121 -18.55 -0.82 28.21
C ARG A 121 -17.75 0.41 27.81
N GLU A 122 -16.41 0.30 27.83
CA GLU A 122 -15.52 1.39 27.42
C GLU A 122 -15.74 1.78 25.97
N THR A 123 -15.83 0.80 25.07
CA THR A 123 -16.08 1.04 23.64
C THR A 123 -17.42 1.73 23.43
N GLN A 124 -18.51 1.23 24.04
CA GLN A 124 -19.82 1.85 23.93
C GLN A 124 -19.84 3.30 24.45
N ALA A 125 -19.18 3.55 25.58
CA ALA A 125 -19.08 4.90 26.15
C ALA A 125 -18.33 5.85 25.20
N ALA A 126 -17.20 5.40 24.64
CA ALA A 126 -16.41 6.21 23.70
C ALA A 126 -17.15 6.48 22.38
N VAL A 127 -17.89 5.49 21.84
CA VAL A 127 -18.71 5.65 20.63
C VAL A 127 -19.83 6.68 20.87
N ARG A 128 -20.55 6.56 22.00
CA ARG A 128 -21.60 7.54 22.36
C ARG A 128 -21.04 8.94 22.55
N ALA A 129 -19.88 9.07 23.17
CA ALA A 129 -19.20 10.37 23.33
C ALA A 129 -18.82 10.99 21.97
N ALA A 130 -18.29 10.18 21.03
CA ALA A 130 -17.97 10.66 19.69
C ALA A 130 -19.23 11.13 18.93
N LYS A 131 -20.29 10.33 18.95
CA LYS A 131 -21.58 10.71 18.33
C LYS A 131 -22.19 11.96 18.98
N ALA A 132 -22.19 12.07 20.30
CA ALA A 132 -22.64 13.26 21.02
C ALA A 132 -21.78 14.50 20.71
N GLY A 133 -20.49 14.31 20.43
CA GLY A 133 -19.55 15.35 19.98
C GLY A 133 -19.71 15.75 18.50
N GLY A 134 -20.67 15.17 17.76
CA GLY A 134 -20.99 15.53 16.38
C GLY A 134 -20.22 14.73 15.33
N ALA A 135 -19.68 13.57 15.68
CA ALA A 135 -19.06 12.66 14.70
C ALA A 135 -20.09 12.12 13.71
N GLU A 136 -19.80 12.25 12.42
CA GLU A 136 -20.61 11.68 11.33
C GLU A 136 -20.41 10.17 11.23
N THR A 137 -19.16 9.70 11.28
CA THR A 137 -18.86 8.27 11.31
C THR A 137 -17.89 7.90 12.44
N VAL A 138 -18.14 6.74 13.05
CA VAL A 138 -17.30 6.16 14.09
C VAL A 138 -17.00 4.71 13.73
N GLY A 139 -15.72 4.41 13.48
CA GLY A 139 -15.20 3.04 13.41
C GLY A 139 -14.70 2.58 14.78
N VAL A 140 -14.85 1.31 15.11
CA VAL A 140 -14.24 0.72 16.30
C VAL A 140 -13.20 -0.31 15.87
N ASN A 141 -12.02 -0.25 16.48
CA ASN A 141 -10.90 -1.12 16.12
C ASN A 141 -10.78 -2.25 17.15
N ALA A 142 -10.98 -3.48 16.72
CA ALA A 142 -10.63 -4.69 17.46
C ALA A 142 -9.11 -4.93 17.31
N GLU A 143 -8.30 -4.25 18.13
CA GLU A 143 -6.85 -4.47 18.13
C GLU A 143 -6.58 -5.94 18.55
N ASP A 144 -5.69 -6.60 17.79
CA ASP A 144 -5.39 -8.02 17.91
C ASP A 144 -6.59 -8.94 17.59
N GLY A 145 -7.39 -8.49 16.62
CA GLY A 145 -8.56 -9.22 16.14
C GLY A 145 -8.23 -10.61 15.62
N SER A 146 -7.06 -10.81 15.01
CA SER A 146 -6.61 -12.11 14.50
C SER A 146 -6.50 -13.19 15.59
N ARG A 147 -6.22 -12.82 16.85
CA ARG A 147 -6.18 -13.72 18.00
C ARG A 147 -7.41 -13.64 18.90
N THR A 148 -8.37 -12.81 18.55
CA THR A 148 -9.62 -12.67 19.31
C THR A 148 -10.58 -13.83 18.97
N ASP A 149 -11.26 -14.35 19.98
CA ASP A 149 -12.34 -15.34 19.82
C ASP A 149 -13.46 -14.82 18.90
N ASP A 150 -13.93 -15.64 17.97
CA ASP A 150 -14.92 -15.25 16.96
C ASP A 150 -16.26 -14.83 17.58
N GLY A 151 -16.70 -15.53 18.63
CA GLY A 151 -17.94 -15.20 19.35
C GLY A 151 -17.83 -13.85 20.04
N PHE A 152 -16.67 -13.56 20.65
CA PHE A 152 -16.45 -12.27 21.30
C PHE A 152 -16.28 -11.13 20.28
N LEU A 153 -15.72 -11.36 19.11
CA LEU A 153 -15.68 -10.36 18.04
C LEU A 153 -17.09 -9.96 17.59
N VAL A 154 -18.00 -10.93 17.45
CA VAL A 154 -19.40 -10.65 17.10
C VAL A 154 -20.09 -9.88 18.23
N GLU A 155 -19.92 -10.30 19.48
CA GLU A 155 -20.48 -9.60 20.66
C GLU A 155 -19.98 -8.14 20.73
N PHE A 156 -18.66 -7.94 20.59
CA PHE A 156 -18.02 -6.62 20.55
C PHE A 156 -18.59 -5.73 19.43
N ALA A 157 -18.69 -6.28 18.21
CA ALA A 157 -19.17 -5.53 17.06
C ALA A 157 -20.66 -5.14 17.20
N LEU A 158 -21.51 -6.05 17.69
CA LEU A 158 -22.92 -5.76 17.95
C LEU A 158 -23.11 -4.70 19.04
N ALA A 159 -22.33 -4.79 20.11
CA ALA A 159 -22.37 -3.80 21.19
C ALA A 159 -21.89 -2.41 20.71
N ALA A 160 -20.87 -2.37 19.85
CA ALA A 160 -20.43 -1.13 19.22
C ALA A 160 -21.50 -0.54 18.27
N LYS A 161 -22.16 -1.38 17.46
CA LYS A 161 -23.29 -1.01 16.59
C LYS A 161 -24.43 -0.39 17.40
N GLU A 162 -24.82 -1.03 18.51
CA GLU A 162 -25.87 -0.51 19.41
C GLU A 162 -25.52 0.88 19.96
N ALA A 163 -24.24 1.15 20.21
CA ALA A 163 -23.76 2.46 20.64
C ALA A 163 -23.69 3.51 19.51
N GLY A 164 -23.85 3.10 18.25
CA GLY A 164 -23.85 3.96 17.07
C GLY A 164 -22.56 3.87 16.22
N ALA A 165 -21.75 2.85 16.37
CA ALA A 165 -20.62 2.63 15.47
C ALA A 165 -21.10 2.26 14.06
N ASP A 166 -20.40 2.79 13.05
CA ASP A 166 -20.74 2.64 11.63
C ASP A 166 -19.98 1.47 10.97
N ARG A 167 -18.85 1.06 11.53
CA ARG A 167 -18.03 -0.07 11.05
C ARG A 167 -17.11 -0.63 12.14
N VAL A 168 -16.61 -1.83 11.90
CA VAL A 168 -15.61 -2.48 12.76
C VAL A 168 -14.32 -2.68 11.97
N ARG A 169 -13.18 -2.21 12.52
CA ARG A 169 -11.86 -2.52 12.00
C ARG A 169 -11.34 -3.79 12.68
N TYR A 170 -11.10 -4.79 11.87
CA TYR A 170 -10.39 -5.99 12.28
C TYR A 170 -8.89 -5.79 12.09
N CYS A 171 -8.12 -5.86 13.19
CA CYS A 171 -6.69 -5.67 13.12
C CYS A 171 -5.96 -7.03 13.18
N ASP A 172 -5.30 -7.41 12.10
CA ASP A 172 -4.27 -8.45 12.12
C ASP A 172 -2.96 -7.84 12.62
N THR A 173 -2.96 -7.53 13.92
CA THR A 173 -1.93 -6.74 14.60
C THR A 173 -0.54 -7.36 14.52
N ILE A 174 -0.44 -8.68 14.45
CA ILE A 174 0.83 -9.40 14.38
C ILE A 174 1.14 -9.95 12.98
N GLY A 175 0.30 -9.65 11.98
CA GLY A 175 0.48 -10.11 10.61
C GLY A 175 0.44 -11.64 10.48
N GLY A 176 -0.36 -12.32 11.31
CA GLY A 176 -0.40 -13.78 11.40
C GLY A 176 -1.57 -14.44 10.69
N ASP A 177 -2.50 -13.67 10.13
CA ASP A 177 -3.61 -14.23 9.38
C ASP A 177 -3.21 -14.72 7.98
N THR A 178 -4.07 -15.56 7.40
CA THR A 178 -3.94 -16.05 6.03
C THR A 178 -5.17 -15.65 5.21
N PRO A 179 -5.06 -15.51 3.87
CA PRO A 179 -6.18 -15.06 3.04
C PRO A 179 -7.45 -15.89 3.20
N GLY A 180 -7.35 -17.22 3.27
CA GLY A 180 -8.50 -18.10 3.47
C GLY A 180 -9.20 -17.84 4.80
N ARG A 181 -8.42 -17.78 5.89
CA ARG A 181 -8.97 -17.57 7.24
C ARG A 181 -9.61 -16.20 7.41
N ILE A 182 -8.95 -15.12 6.96
CA ILE A 182 -9.47 -13.77 7.12
C ILE A 182 -10.73 -13.56 6.28
N GLY A 183 -10.79 -14.07 5.05
CA GLY A 183 -11.97 -14.01 4.19
C GLY A 183 -13.19 -14.68 4.83
N GLU A 184 -13.03 -15.90 5.36
CA GLU A 184 -14.10 -16.60 6.09
C GLU A 184 -14.56 -15.84 7.34
N ARG A 185 -13.64 -15.28 8.11
CA ARG A 185 -13.96 -14.52 9.33
C ARG A 185 -14.73 -13.24 9.01
N PHE A 186 -14.34 -12.53 7.96
CA PHE A 186 -15.02 -11.32 7.52
C PHE A 186 -16.43 -11.65 7.06
N ALA A 187 -16.62 -12.65 6.21
CA ALA A 187 -17.95 -13.06 5.77
C ALA A 187 -18.87 -13.43 6.95
N LYS A 188 -18.35 -14.15 7.96
CA LYS A 188 -19.08 -14.49 9.19
C LYS A 188 -19.41 -13.25 10.04
N LEU A 189 -18.40 -12.39 10.28
CA LEU A 189 -18.58 -11.20 11.13
C LEU A 189 -19.53 -10.20 10.48
N ALA A 190 -19.38 -9.90 9.21
CA ALA A 190 -20.24 -9.00 8.45
C ALA A 190 -21.70 -9.53 8.38
N SER A 191 -21.87 -10.83 8.10
CA SER A 191 -23.21 -11.46 8.09
C SER A 191 -23.89 -11.44 9.46
N ALA A 192 -23.14 -11.68 10.55
CA ALA A 192 -23.69 -11.72 11.90
C ALA A 192 -24.06 -10.32 12.43
N THR A 193 -23.33 -9.29 12.00
CA THR A 193 -23.48 -7.94 12.57
C THR A 193 -24.21 -6.99 11.64
N GLY A 194 -24.20 -7.23 10.33
CA GLY A 194 -24.70 -6.29 9.31
C GLY A 194 -23.92 -4.96 9.31
N LEU A 195 -22.64 -4.99 9.69
CA LEU A 195 -21.72 -3.85 9.64
C LEU A 195 -20.65 -4.10 8.57
N PRO A 196 -20.22 -3.07 7.86
CA PRO A 196 -18.97 -3.10 7.09
C PRO A 196 -17.79 -3.43 8.00
N ILE A 197 -16.91 -4.31 7.53
CA ILE A 197 -15.66 -4.61 8.24
C ILE A 197 -14.50 -3.93 7.51
N GLU A 198 -13.58 -3.39 8.28
CA GLU A 198 -12.39 -2.71 7.76
C GLU A 198 -11.17 -3.57 8.03
N THR A 199 -10.40 -3.90 6.98
CA THR A 199 -9.15 -4.65 7.14
C THR A 199 -8.04 -3.73 7.65
N HIS A 200 -7.23 -4.20 8.60
CA HIS A 200 -5.95 -3.58 8.96
C HIS A 200 -4.92 -4.68 9.19
N CYS A 201 -4.12 -4.94 8.16
CA CYS A 201 -3.23 -6.09 8.12
C CYS A 201 -1.77 -5.66 8.12
N HIS A 202 -0.99 -6.14 9.12
CA HIS A 202 0.46 -6.05 9.11
C HIS A 202 1.11 -7.12 8.23
N ASN A 203 2.34 -6.87 7.80
CA ASN A 203 3.01 -7.62 6.73
C ASN A 203 4.10 -8.58 7.24
N ASP A 204 4.01 -9.03 8.50
CA ASP A 204 5.06 -9.85 9.12
C ASP A 204 5.30 -11.19 8.41
N LEU A 205 4.25 -11.75 7.79
CA LEU A 205 4.36 -12.95 6.95
C LEU A 205 4.33 -12.65 5.43
N GLY A 206 4.41 -11.38 5.01
CA GLY A 206 4.37 -10.99 3.60
C GLY A 206 2.99 -11.10 2.95
N MET A 207 1.90 -11.21 3.73
CA MET A 207 0.54 -11.46 3.22
C MET A 207 -0.44 -10.30 3.39
N ALA A 208 0.02 -9.13 3.84
CA ALA A 208 -0.88 -8.02 4.17
C ALA A 208 -1.81 -7.62 3.01
N VAL A 209 -1.29 -7.52 1.78
CA VAL A 209 -2.10 -7.21 0.58
C VAL A 209 -3.10 -8.33 0.30
N ALA A 210 -2.66 -9.58 0.29
CA ALA A 210 -3.52 -10.73 0.02
C ALA A 210 -4.62 -10.88 1.09
N ASN A 211 -4.27 -10.68 2.38
CA ASN A 211 -5.22 -10.70 3.48
C ASN A 211 -6.25 -9.57 3.36
N SER A 212 -5.81 -8.35 3.01
CA SER A 212 -6.70 -7.20 2.84
C SER A 212 -7.71 -7.42 1.72
N VAL A 213 -7.27 -7.94 0.58
CA VAL A 213 -8.15 -8.29 -0.55
C VAL A 213 -9.13 -9.40 -0.16
N ALA A 214 -8.64 -10.47 0.48
CA ALA A 214 -9.49 -11.59 0.89
C ALA A 214 -10.53 -11.19 1.94
N GLY A 215 -10.17 -10.35 2.91
CA GLY A 215 -11.10 -9.80 3.89
C GLY A 215 -12.19 -8.97 3.23
N ALA A 216 -11.82 -8.06 2.32
CA ALA A 216 -12.78 -7.25 1.58
C ALA A 216 -13.75 -8.09 0.74
N LEU A 217 -13.26 -9.16 0.09
CA LEU A 217 -14.14 -10.09 -0.63
C LEU A 217 -15.13 -10.80 0.31
N GLY A 218 -14.71 -11.13 1.54
CA GLY A 218 -15.58 -11.70 2.57
C GLY A 218 -16.73 -10.77 2.95
N ASP A 219 -16.51 -9.45 3.05
CA ASP A 219 -17.58 -8.46 3.29
C ASP A 219 -18.55 -8.39 2.11
N LEU A 220 -18.03 -8.35 0.88
CA LEU A 220 -18.89 -8.33 -0.31
C LEU A 220 -19.76 -9.59 -0.40
N ASP A 221 -19.22 -10.76 -0.04
CA ASP A 221 -19.98 -12.02 0.01
C ASP A 221 -21.11 -11.98 1.07
N ALA A 222 -20.94 -11.18 2.13
CA ALA A 222 -21.96 -10.91 3.13
C ALA A 222 -22.93 -9.76 2.74
N GLY A 223 -22.77 -9.16 1.57
CA GLY A 223 -23.60 -8.07 1.08
C GLY A 223 -23.31 -6.71 1.74
N GLN A 224 -22.14 -6.52 2.34
CA GLN A 224 -21.71 -5.28 2.98
C GLN A 224 -20.63 -4.57 2.15
N ASP A 225 -20.53 -3.24 2.27
CA ASP A 225 -19.37 -2.50 1.79
C ASP A 225 -18.12 -2.92 2.57
N ALA A 226 -16.98 -2.88 1.93
CA ALA A 226 -15.70 -3.21 2.55
C ALA A 226 -14.77 -2.00 2.62
N TRP A 227 -13.93 -1.97 3.65
CA TRP A 227 -12.90 -0.94 3.80
C TRP A 227 -11.52 -1.59 3.91
N ILE A 228 -10.58 -1.11 3.11
CA ILE A 228 -9.18 -1.58 3.17
C ILE A 228 -8.30 -0.48 3.77
N ASN A 229 -7.66 -0.79 4.90
CA ASN A 229 -6.60 0.04 5.45
C ASN A 229 -5.30 -0.19 4.69
N THR A 230 -4.65 0.92 4.32
CA THR A 230 -3.39 0.88 3.59
C THR A 230 -2.40 1.91 4.10
N CYS A 231 -1.13 1.72 3.73
CA CYS A 231 -0.12 2.76 3.76
C CYS A 231 0.56 2.88 2.40
N VAL A 232 0.95 4.09 2.01
CA VAL A 232 1.78 4.26 0.81
C VAL A 232 3.09 3.47 0.97
N ASN A 233 3.50 2.76 -0.07
CA ASN A 233 4.68 1.89 -0.09
C ASN A 233 4.69 0.80 0.99
N GLY A 234 3.55 0.52 1.63
CA GLY A 234 3.43 -0.49 2.68
C GLY A 234 4.17 -0.17 3.98
N ILE A 235 4.55 1.10 4.22
CA ILE A 235 5.23 1.49 5.46
C ILE A 235 4.34 1.25 6.69
N GLY A 236 4.96 1.10 7.86
CA GLY A 236 4.27 0.87 9.14
C GLY A 236 5.14 0.17 10.16
N GLU A 237 4.56 -0.16 11.28
CA GLU A 237 5.25 -0.89 12.35
C GLU A 237 5.81 -2.24 11.86
N ARG A 238 6.99 -2.62 12.34
CA ARG A 238 7.70 -3.87 12.04
C ARG A 238 7.95 -4.06 10.53
N SER A 239 7.26 -5.03 9.88
CA SER A 239 7.38 -5.32 8.44
C SER A 239 6.44 -4.47 7.57
N GLY A 240 5.73 -3.52 8.17
CA GLY A 240 4.81 -2.61 7.49
C GLY A 240 3.37 -3.10 7.43
N ASN A 241 2.59 -2.43 6.58
CA ASN A 241 1.16 -2.65 6.36
C ASN A 241 0.87 -3.07 4.90
N ALA A 242 -0.40 -3.25 4.57
CA ALA A 242 -0.82 -3.43 3.19
C ALA A 242 -0.48 -2.18 2.36
N ASP A 243 0.25 -2.37 1.25
CA ASP A 243 0.59 -1.29 0.33
C ASP A 243 -0.63 -0.83 -0.49
N LEU A 244 -0.88 0.47 -0.49
CA LEU A 244 -2.03 1.09 -1.14
C LEU A 244 -2.13 0.73 -2.63
N LEU A 245 -1.05 0.94 -3.39
CA LEU A 245 -1.09 0.68 -4.83
C LEU A 245 -1.22 -0.82 -5.13
N SER A 246 -0.52 -1.66 -4.40
CA SER A 246 -0.61 -3.12 -4.57
C SER A 246 -2.04 -3.63 -4.32
N CYS A 247 -2.74 -3.11 -3.30
CA CYS A 247 -4.16 -3.44 -3.07
C CYS A 247 -5.04 -2.99 -4.23
N ILE A 248 -4.85 -1.76 -4.72
CA ILE A 248 -5.63 -1.23 -5.85
C ILE A 248 -5.39 -2.07 -7.11
N LEU A 249 -4.14 -2.39 -7.42
CA LEU A 249 -3.78 -3.21 -8.59
C LEU A 249 -4.36 -4.62 -8.49
N ALA A 250 -4.31 -5.24 -7.30
CA ALA A 250 -4.89 -6.56 -7.07
C ALA A 250 -6.41 -6.57 -7.28
N LEU A 251 -7.12 -5.54 -6.81
CA LEU A 251 -8.57 -5.42 -7.01
C LEU A 251 -8.95 -5.15 -8.47
N ARG A 252 -8.18 -4.35 -9.20
CA ARG A 252 -8.48 -3.98 -10.59
C ARG A 252 -8.11 -5.05 -11.61
N ASN A 253 -7.08 -5.86 -11.33
CA ASN A 253 -6.47 -6.73 -12.34
C ASN A 253 -6.40 -8.21 -11.91
N GLY A 254 -6.68 -8.53 -10.65
CA GLY A 254 -6.59 -9.91 -10.15
C GLY A 254 -7.65 -10.81 -10.78
N PHE A 255 -7.24 -11.94 -11.37
CA PHE A 255 -8.16 -12.94 -11.92
C PHE A 255 -9.07 -13.50 -10.81
N GLY A 256 -10.37 -13.54 -11.07
CA GLY A 256 -11.39 -13.95 -10.09
C GLY A 256 -11.67 -12.90 -8.99
N VAL A 257 -11.06 -11.74 -9.08
CA VAL A 257 -11.30 -10.59 -8.19
C VAL A 257 -11.94 -9.42 -8.94
N ALA A 258 -11.29 -8.97 -10.03
CA ALA A 258 -11.70 -7.77 -10.77
C ALA A 258 -13.16 -7.79 -11.24
N ASP A 259 -13.67 -8.96 -11.64
CA ASP A 259 -15.06 -9.15 -12.10
C ASP A 259 -16.11 -9.12 -10.96
N ARG A 260 -15.66 -9.16 -9.70
CA ARG A 260 -16.52 -9.27 -8.52
C ARG A 260 -16.60 -7.97 -7.72
N VAL A 261 -15.73 -7.01 -7.99
CA VAL A 261 -15.54 -5.84 -7.14
C VAL A 261 -15.89 -4.55 -7.86
N GLU A 262 -16.49 -3.61 -7.12
CA GLU A 262 -16.63 -2.22 -7.51
C GLU A 262 -15.87 -1.37 -6.47
N ILE A 263 -14.88 -0.59 -6.94
CA ILE A 263 -14.18 0.35 -6.08
C ILE A 263 -15.02 1.62 -5.99
N GLY A 264 -15.41 2.00 -4.78
CA GLY A 264 -16.23 3.18 -4.53
C GLY A 264 -15.47 4.50 -4.64
N ASP A 265 -14.14 4.44 -4.51
CA ASP A 265 -13.25 5.59 -4.58
C ASP A 265 -13.01 6.02 -6.04
N ARG A 266 -12.88 7.33 -6.28
CA ARG A 266 -12.61 7.90 -7.61
C ARG A 266 -11.10 7.94 -7.90
N LEU A 267 -10.45 6.79 -7.93
CA LEU A 267 -9.00 6.66 -8.01
C LEU A 267 -8.42 7.12 -9.35
N ASP A 268 -7.53 8.10 -9.31
CA ASP A 268 -6.67 8.54 -10.41
C ASP A 268 -5.23 8.04 -10.23
N LEU A 269 -4.92 6.88 -10.81
CA LEU A 269 -3.63 6.24 -10.66
C LEU A 269 -2.46 7.01 -11.32
N ARG A 270 -2.73 8.03 -12.13
CA ARG A 270 -1.67 8.90 -12.69
C ARG A 270 -0.85 9.60 -11.60
N TRP A 271 -1.34 9.64 -10.37
CA TRP A 271 -0.62 10.16 -9.20
C TRP A 271 0.18 9.09 -8.43
N ALA A 272 0.01 7.81 -8.77
CA ALA A 272 0.55 6.72 -7.97
C ALA A 272 2.08 6.75 -7.86
N ARG A 273 2.78 6.84 -8.99
CA ARG A 273 4.25 6.88 -9.02
C ARG A 273 4.81 8.14 -8.35
N ARG A 274 4.18 9.28 -8.61
CA ARG A 274 4.59 10.55 -8.01
C ARG A 274 4.42 10.54 -6.49
N PHE A 275 3.31 10.00 -6.00
CA PHE A 275 3.07 9.87 -4.57
C PHE A 275 4.04 8.88 -3.92
N SER A 276 4.19 7.69 -4.50
CA SER A 276 5.11 6.67 -3.99
C SER A 276 6.55 7.21 -3.87
N GLY A 277 7.00 7.91 -4.90
CA GLY A 277 8.33 8.49 -4.90
C GLY A 277 8.55 9.62 -3.93
N TRP A 278 7.60 10.52 -3.88
CA TRP A 278 7.66 11.58 -2.89
C TRP A 278 7.65 11.01 -1.47
N ALA A 279 6.84 9.99 -1.20
CA ALA A 279 6.81 9.33 0.10
C ALA A 279 8.16 8.68 0.43
N ALA A 280 8.76 7.95 -0.51
CA ALA A 280 10.08 7.36 -0.33
C ALA A 280 11.14 8.41 0.05
N TYR A 281 11.14 9.55 -0.64
CA TYR A 281 12.01 10.69 -0.31
C TYR A 281 11.72 11.26 1.08
N ALA A 282 10.45 11.56 1.36
CA ALA A 282 10.05 12.21 2.61
C ALA A 282 10.27 11.34 3.86
N PHE A 283 10.10 10.03 3.72
CA PHE A 283 10.35 9.05 4.80
C PHE A 283 11.80 8.59 4.88
N GLY A 284 12.64 8.90 3.87
CA GLY A 284 14.01 8.39 3.78
C GLY A 284 14.08 6.87 3.61
N GLN A 285 13.04 6.27 3.04
CA GLN A 285 12.94 4.83 2.78
C GLN A 285 12.74 4.60 1.29
N PRO A 286 13.75 4.07 0.57
CA PRO A 286 13.65 3.87 -0.88
C PRO A 286 12.58 2.83 -1.22
N VAL A 287 11.89 3.02 -2.34
CA VAL A 287 10.97 2.02 -2.89
C VAL A 287 11.78 0.79 -3.30
N PRO A 288 11.40 -0.43 -2.87
CA PRO A 288 12.02 -1.65 -3.37
C PRO A 288 11.95 -1.75 -4.90
N ASN A 289 13.03 -2.19 -5.55
CA ASN A 289 13.06 -2.27 -7.01
C ASN A 289 11.95 -3.14 -7.61
N ASN A 290 11.49 -4.14 -6.89
CA ASN A 290 10.42 -5.05 -7.29
C ASN A 290 9.04 -4.68 -6.73
N GLN A 291 8.86 -3.46 -6.18
CA GLN A 291 7.55 -3.01 -5.69
C GLN A 291 6.55 -2.92 -6.85
N PRO A 292 5.35 -3.53 -6.75
CA PRO A 292 4.35 -3.50 -7.82
C PRO A 292 4.04 -2.09 -8.30
N GLY A 293 4.09 -1.88 -9.62
CA GLY A 293 3.73 -0.63 -10.30
C GLY A 293 4.71 0.54 -10.16
N VAL A 294 5.50 0.62 -9.08
CA VAL A 294 6.35 1.78 -8.77
C VAL A 294 7.83 1.45 -8.61
N GLY A 295 8.20 0.20 -8.42
CA GLY A 295 9.60 -0.22 -8.36
C GLY A 295 10.31 -0.08 -9.71
N ALA A 296 11.62 0.12 -9.69
CA ALA A 296 12.43 0.30 -10.90
C ALA A 296 12.33 -0.90 -11.87
N ASN A 297 12.10 -2.11 -11.34
CA ASN A 297 12.01 -3.34 -12.13
C ASN A 297 10.57 -3.75 -12.45
N ALA A 298 9.56 -2.97 -12.04
CA ALA A 298 8.15 -3.38 -12.20
C ALA A 298 7.75 -3.61 -13.67
N PHE A 299 8.45 -2.97 -14.62
CA PHE A 299 8.23 -3.07 -16.08
C PHE A 299 9.56 -3.28 -16.84
N ALA A 300 10.61 -3.76 -16.17
CA ALA A 300 11.90 -4.01 -16.80
C ALA A 300 11.99 -5.46 -17.28
N HIS A 301 12.50 -5.67 -18.49
CA HIS A 301 12.71 -6.97 -19.11
C HIS A 301 14.18 -7.16 -19.49
N GLU A 302 14.82 -8.21 -18.96
CA GLU A 302 16.22 -8.55 -19.26
C GLU A 302 16.35 -9.92 -19.91
N SER A 303 15.54 -10.91 -19.50
CA SER A 303 15.52 -12.24 -20.10
C SER A 303 15.13 -12.19 -21.58
N GLY A 304 15.85 -12.90 -22.43
CA GLY A 304 15.62 -12.90 -23.89
C GLY A 304 14.18 -13.26 -24.29
N ILE A 305 13.57 -14.23 -23.62
CA ILE A 305 12.18 -14.64 -23.89
C ILE A 305 11.20 -13.54 -23.48
N HIS A 306 11.40 -12.94 -22.31
CA HIS A 306 10.53 -11.86 -21.83
C HIS A 306 10.68 -10.60 -22.68
N ALA A 307 11.91 -10.20 -23.01
CA ALA A 307 12.17 -9.03 -23.84
C ALA A 307 11.56 -9.19 -25.24
N ASP A 308 11.78 -10.33 -25.91
CA ASP A 308 11.20 -10.62 -27.23
C ASP A 308 9.66 -10.61 -27.20
N GLY A 309 9.07 -11.22 -26.17
CA GLY A 309 7.62 -11.24 -26.01
C GLY A 309 7.01 -9.87 -25.71
N ALA A 310 7.65 -9.08 -24.81
CA ALA A 310 7.19 -7.74 -24.46
C ALA A 310 7.33 -6.75 -25.62
N LEU A 311 8.38 -6.87 -26.45
CA LEU A 311 8.57 -6.07 -27.67
C LEU A 311 7.51 -6.35 -28.74
N LYS A 312 6.97 -7.58 -28.81
CA LYS A 312 5.88 -7.94 -29.72
C LYS A 312 4.53 -7.44 -29.25
N ASP A 313 4.24 -7.63 -27.97
CA ASP A 313 3.07 -7.12 -27.25
C ASP A 313 3.37 -7.16 -25.74
N HIS A 314 3.39 -6.00 -25.11
CA HIS A 314 3.71 -5.90 -23.67
C HIS A 314 2.77 -6.77 -22.81
N ARG A 315 1.51 -6.96 -23.21
CA ARG A 315 0.52 -7.80 -22.51
C ARG A 315 0.91 -9.28 -22.41
N ASN A 316 1.93 -9.73 -23.16
CA ASN A 316 2.47 -11.08 -23.01
C ASN A 316 3.12 -11.29 -21.62
N TYR A 317 3.65 -10.22 -21.00
CA TYR A 317 4.40 -10.29 -19.76
C TYR A 317 4.03 -9.20 -18.74
N GLU A 318 3.12 -8.29 -19.06
CA GLU A 318 2.64 -7.23 -18.18
C GLU A 318 1.15 -7.40 -17.92
N LEU A 319 0.75 -7.41 -16.64
CA LEU A 319 -0.64 -7.61 -16.22
C LEU A 319 -1.47 -6.32 -16.35
N TYR A 320 -0.85 -5.17 -16.19
CA TYR A 320 -1.48 -3.85 -16.24
C TYR A 320 -0.60 -2.88 -17.00
N ASP A 321 -1.22 -1.84 -17.57
CA ASP A 321 -0.51 -0.87 -18.38
C ASP A 321 0.31 0.09 -17.50
N GLU A 322 1.56 0.28 -17.88
CA GLU A 322 2.47 1.23 -17.26
C GLU A 322 1.97 2.66 -17.30
N ASP A 323 1.44 3.09 -18.44
CA ASP A 323 1.01 4.47 -18.67
C ASP A 323 -0.15 4.88 -17.76
N ALA A 324 -0.94 3.92 -17.30
CA ALA A 324 -2.03 4.16 -16.36
C ALA A 324 -1.57 4.66 -14.99
N LEU A 325 -0.29 4.45 -14.62
CA LEU A 325 0.29 4.80 -13.32
C LEU A 325 0.93 6.20 -13.28
N GLY A 326 0.91 6.90 -14.41
CA GLY A 326 1.52 8.21 -14.60
C GLY A 326 3.05 8.17 -14.70
N PRO A 327 3.68 9.31 -15.01
CA PRO A 327 5.12 9.38 -15.17
C PRO A 327 5.86 9.26 -13.83
N PHE A 328 7.07 8.76 -13.89
CA PHE A 328 8.02 8.93 -12.79
C PHE A 328 8.41 10.40 -12.66
N PRO A 329 8.68 10.90 -11.44
CA PRO A 329 9.24 12.23 -11.25
C PRO A 329 10.58 12.39 -12.00
N ASP A 330 10.79 13.57 -12.65
CA ASP A 330 11.97 13.85 -13.49
C ASP A 330 13.31 13.78 -12.74
N ASP A 331 13.29 13.95 -11.42
CA ASP A 331 14.46 13.90 -10.54
C ASP A 331 14.83 12.48 -10.05
N TRP A 332 14.12 11.47 -10.51
CA TRP A 332 14.41 10.07 -10.20
C TRP A 332 15.39 9.50 -11.25
N HIS A 333 16.68 9.65 -11.00
CA HIS A 333 17.81 9.34 -11.86
C HIS A 333 18.03 7.86 -12.23
N ALA A 334 17.03 7.02 -12.37
CA ALA A 334 17.21 5.65 -12.83
C ALA A 334 16.36 5.42 -14.09
N THR A 335 16.86 4.61 -15.01
CA THR A 335 16.08 4.03 -16.11
C THR A 335 14.89 3.30 -15.48
N ARG A 336 13.70 3.83 -15.65
CA ARG A 336 12.47 3.34 -15.03
C ARG A 336 11.39 3.26 -16.09
N GLY A 337 10.44 2.39 -15.85
CA GLY A 337 9.40 2.14 -16.80
C GLY A 337 9.64 0.90 -17.64
N ARG A 338 8.99 0.82 -18.79
CA ARG A 338 9.15 -0.29 -19.72
C ARG A 338 10.50 -0.18 -20.42
N VAL A 339 11.49 -0.90 -19.92
CA VAL A 339 12.84 -0.92 -20.46
C VAL A 339 13.29 -2.35 -20.76
N VAL A 340 13.99 -2.52 -21.87
CA VAL A 340 14.71 -3.75 -22.17
C VAL A 340 16.17 -3.51 -21.81
N LEU A 341 16.71 -4.36 -20.93
CA LEU A 341 18.08 -4.28 -20.46
C LEU A 341 18.93 -5.36 -21.12
N THR A 342 20.24 -5.13 -21.22
CA THR A 342 21.19 -6.18 -21.57
C THR A 342 21.52 -7.02 -20.34
N GLY A 343 21.69 -8.33 -20.52
CA GLY A 343 22.02 -9.25 -19.44
C GLY A 343 22.71 -10.50 -19.97
N GLU A 344 23.29 -11.29 -19.06
CA GLU A 344 23.90 -12.58 -19.38
C GLU A 344 22.92 -13.51 -20.13
N TYR A 345 21.65 -13.50 -19.72
CA TYR A 345 20.57 -14.30 -20.29
C TYR A 345 19.76 -13.55 -21.36
N GLY A 346 20.24 -12.39 -21.82
CA GLY A 346 19.62 -11.57 -22.84
C GLY A 346 19.59 -12.28 -24.21
N GLY A 347 18.53 -12.05 -25.00
CA GLY A 347 18.41 -12.59 -26.36
C GLY A 347 18.81 -11.58 -27.43
N LYS A 348 19.02 -12.05 -28.69
CA LYS A 348 19.37 -11.19 -29.83
C LYS A 348 18.31 -10.10 -30.09
N ALA A 349 17.02 -10.37 -29.88
CA ALA A 349 15.97 -9.37 -30.07
C ALA A 349 16.12 -8.19 -29.10
N GLY A 350 16.36 -8.46 -27.81
CA GLY A 350 16.65 -7.43 -26.82
C GLY A 350 17.93 -6.65 -27.12
N PHE A 351 19.00 -7.35 -27.50
CA PHE A 351 20.26 -6.73 -27.91
C PHE A 351 20.06 -5.76 -29.08
N ARG A 352 19.39 -6.18 -30.17
CA ARG A 352 19.10 -5.31 -31.31
C ARG A 352 18.28 -4.10 -30.90
N HIS A 353 17.19 -4.30 -30.15
CA HIS A 353 16.37 -3.21 -29.66
C HIS A 353 17.15 -2.17 -28.87
N VAL A 354 18.04 -2.59 -27.98
CA VAL A 354 18.90 -1.68 -27.21
C VAL A 354 19.85 -0.93 -28.11
N MET A 355 20.54 -1.61 -29.06
CA MET A 355 21.45 -0.94 -30.00
C MET A 355 20.72 0.06 -30.92
N ASP A 356 19.55 -0.29 -31.43
CA ASP A 356 18.72 0.60 -32.24
C ASP A 356 18.26 1.82 -31.45
N SER A 357 17.84 1.64 -30.18
CA SER A 357 17.43 2.74 -29.30
C SER A 357 18.56 3.71 -28.97
N LEU A 358 19.81 3.21 -28.94
CA LEU A 358 21.02 4.02 -28.77
C LEU A 358 21.48 4.71 -30.08
N GLY A 359 20.87 4.38 -31.22
CA GLY A 359 21.30 4.85 -32.54
C GLY A 359 22.71 4.38 -32.90
N VAL A 360 23.09 3.17 -32.50
CA VAL A 360 24.46 2.64 -32.66
C VAL A 360 24.47 1.62 -33.80
N GLU A 361 25.32 1.88 -34.79
CA GLU A 361 25.65 0.90 -35.82
C GLU A 361 26.63 -0.15 -35.28
N VAL A 362 26.28 -1.42 -35.41
CA VAL A 362 27.05 -2.54 -34.86
C VAL A 362 27.93 -3.13 -35.97
N ALA A 363 29.24 -3.02 -35.84
CA ALA A 363 30.21 -3.45 -36.85
C ALA A 363 30.22 -4.98 -37.08
N ASP A 364 29.99 -5.77 -36.04
CA ASP A 364 29.89 -7.21 -36.08
C ASP A 364 28.87 -7.68 -35.05
N GLU A 365 27.63 -7.93 -35.50
CA GLU A 365 26.48 -8.22 -34.60
C GLU A 365 26.69 -9.48 -33.77
N GLU A 366 27.18 -10.55 -34.40
CA GLU A 366 27.36 -11.85 -33.70
C GLU A 366 28.41 -11.76 -32.60
N LEU A 367 29.56 -11.14 -32.92
CA LEU A 367 30.65 -10.96 -31.96
C LEU A 367 30.26 -9.97 -30.86
N SER A 368 29.62 -8.84 -31.20
CA SER A 368 29.16 -7.85 -30.23
C SER A 368 28.12 -8.44 -29.28
N PHE A 369 27.16 -9.23 -29.77
CA PHE A 369 26.18 -9.90 -28.95
C PHE A 369 26.84 -10.85 -27.92
N LYS A 370 27.80 -11.70 -28.36
CA LYS A 370 28.55 -12.57 -27.45
C LYS A 370 29.33 -11.80 -26.41
N LEU A 371 29.98 -10.69 -26.83
CA LEU A 371 30.73 -9.82 -25.91
C LEU A 371 29.80 -9.18 -24.87
N VAL A 372 28.63 -8.70 -25.26
CA VAL A 372 27.63 -8.15 -24.30
C VAL A 372 27.26 -9.20 -23.27
N GLN A 373 26.99 -10.44 -23.66
CA GLN A 373 26.69 -11.51 -22.71
C GLN A 373 27.85 -11.77 -21.74
N LEU A 374 29.08 -11.90 -22.24
CA LEU A 374 30.27 -12.15 -21.42
C LEU A 374 30.59 -10.96 -20.48
N CYS A 375 30.44 -9.75 -20.99
CA CYS A 375 30.66 -8.55 -20.16
C CYS A 375 29.60 -8.42 -19.07
N ASN A 376 28.32 -8.66 -19.35
CA ASN A 376 27.27 -8.70 -18.34
C ASN A 376 27.56 -9.76 -17.27
N ALA A 377 27.92 -10.98 -17.68
CA ALA A 377 28.28 -12.06 -16.76
C ALA A 377 29.49 -11.69 -15.88
N SER A 378 30.48 -11.01 -16.43
CA SER A 378 31.68 -10.61 -15.68
C SER A 378 31.47 -9.40 -14.77
N THR A 379 30.60 -8.46 -15.14
CA THR A 379 30.29 -7.26 -14.35
C THR A 379 29.19 -7.49 -13.32
N GLY A 380 28.36 -8.53 -13.51
CA GLY A 380 27.22 -8.85 -12.64
C GLY A 380 26.12 -7.79 -12.65
N ARG A 381 26.05 -6.97 -13.70
CA ARG A 381 25.05 -5.92 -13.90
C ARG A 381 24.79 -5.65 -15.39
N PRO A 382 23.64 -5.04 -15.75
CA PRO A 382 23.44 -4.51 -17.09
C PRO A 382 24.54 -3.51 -17.47
N LEU A 383 24.96 -3.54 -18.74
CA LEU A 383 25.96 -2.62 -19.26
C LEU A 383 25.38 -1.23 -19.46
N THR A 384 26.19 -0.22 -19.24
CA THR A 384 25.85 1.18 -19.52
C THR A 384 25.87 1.46 -21.01
N ASP A 385 25.20 2.56 -21.43
CA ASP A 385 25.19 3.01 -22.83
C ASP A 385 26.59 3.20 -23.41
N ASP A 386 27.52 3.74 -22.63
CA ASP A 386 28.91 3.95 -23.06
C ASP A 386 29.67 2.62 -23.25
N GLU A 387 29.43 1.64 -22.36
CA GLU A 387 30.02 0.30 -22.51
C GLU A 387 29.45 -0.41 -23.74
N LEU A 388 28.15 -0.29 -24.02
CA LEU A 388 27.51 -0.85 -25.21
C LEU A 388 28.02 -0.17 -26.49
N ARG A 389 28.17 1.16 -26.51
CA ARG A 389 28.76 1.91 -27.64
C ARG A 389 30.19 1.45 -27.92
N LEU A 390 30.99 1.24 -26.90
CA LEU A 390 32.37 0.76 -27.04
C LEU A 390 32.40 -0.65 -27.64
N ILE A 391 31.55 -1.56 -27.18
CA ILE A 391 31.45 -2.93 -27.69
C ILE A 391 31.01 -2.93 -29.16
N ALA A 392 30.04 -2.11 -29.52
CA ALA A 392 29.54 -2.03 -30.88
C ALA A 392 30.60 -1.49 -31.87
N ALA A 393 31.37 -0.51 -31.43
CA ALA A 393 32.43 0.12 -32.28
C ALA A 393 33.68 -0.72 -32.41
N HIS A 394 34.06 -1.46 -31.37
CA HIS A 394 35.37 -2.16 -31.29
C HIS A 394 35.27 -3.62 -30.82
N PRO A 395 34.37 -4.43 -31.42
CA PRO A 395 34.12 -5.81 -30.94
C PRO A 395 35.36 -6.72 -31.05
N ARG A 396 36.18 -6.57 -32.08
CA ARG A 396 37.36 -7.42 -32.29
C ARG A 396 38.46 -7.13 -31.29
N GLU A 397 38.72 -5.86 -30.98
CA GLU A 397 39.69 -5.43 -29.98
C GLU A 397 39.27 -5.90 -28.58
N LEU A 398 38.00 -5.77 -28.24
CA LEU A 398 37.47 -6.20 -26.95
C LEU A 398 37.41 -7.72 -26.81
N ALA A 399 37.27 -8.46 -27.91
CA ALA A 399 37.33 -9.93 -27.87
C ALA A 399 38.66 -10.46 -27.35
N LEU A 400 39.75 -9.67 -27.43
CA LEU A 400 41.03 -10.02 -26.84
C LEU A 400 40.99 -10.14 -25.31
N LEU A 401 40.00 -9.56 -24.65
CA LEU A 401 39.78 -9.73 -23.22
C LEU A 401 39.26 -11.14 -22.85
N TYR A 402 38.74 -11.87 -23.85
CA TYR A 402 38.14 -13.19 -23.67
C TYR A 402 38.82 -14.21 -24.58
N PRO A 403 39.93 -14.82 -24.11
CA PRO A 403 40.70 -15.79 -24.92
C PRO A 403 39.82 -16.92 -25.45
N GLY A 404 39.85 -17.17 -26.74
CA GLY A 404 39.03 -18.19 -27.43
C GLY A 404 37.77 -17.68 -28.08
N LEU A 405 37.38 -16.42 -27.94
CA LEU A 405 36.19 -15.84 -28.58
C LEU A 405 36.40 -15.60 -30.10
N LEU A 406 37.65 -15.37 -30.52
CA LEU A 406 38.03 -15.17 -31.92
C LEU A 406 38.55 -16.47 -32.59
N ALA A 407 38.64 -17.58 -31.88
CA ALA A 407 38.99 -18.88 -32.39
C ALA A 407 37.74 -19.56 -32.97
#